data_1a0040bf6c4ded58e7e3b0d43afaa2f1
#
_entry.id   1a0040bf6c4ded58e7e3b0d43afaa2f1
#
_cell.length_a   1.000
_cell.length_b   1.000
_cell.length_c   1.000
_cell.angle_alpha   90.00
_cell.angle_beta   90.00
_cell.angle_gamma   90.00
#
_symmetry.space_group_name_H-M   'P 1'
#
loop_
_entity.id
_entity.type
_entity.pdbx_description
1 polymer ?
#
loop_
_entity_poly.entity_id
_entity_poly.type
_entity_poly.pdbx_seq_one_letter_code
_entity_poly.pdbx_strand_id
1 'polypeptide(L)'
;MSDRWQKTSASPTVPHVQHGGPRDGLIAADLFRSPDETVELDEKLRRTYFWLVNKAVISPFYDVEFDAAKANRFPLGDAGAEITLPTQPAYSSNVLLPLLTFAVGGKCLMIGGPGRGKTTLAVLMGVLSGATPEDVRRHLQQGQPQLTVSDLVGLPLPRDLVAAGSLAEITIAWKSWLTQKVKIVDEYNRIPTKTQSALLTMVAEGYVESHDQLRRTAPDEGVESWFFTANDDSGGGTFQVIQALKDRLDVTVQAFGFNGRFFDELVTRVEAGERPEEHVPSSLVFSADEQSTMLAAIRAVPLPADVRRKLEYFTGQFEFVQHGGRRFEYRTKDVVATAGGDVSAVIDANSGADLVVDLGAQTLNGLSVRALQTLILYAKASAWFRGASSVVLDDVRAMVPFVLRGKLLPNPQHPRFEAGDKELAHDPASWLVDLFDTAMKQFVALGLDAADPVGDLLAELGGGLDGLDRLTVSQRLTRIESEVGRISKVGKIYGRDYDDLVALKYLHQRYSNYLHWLEGS
;
A
#
# COMPACT_ATOMS: atom_id res chain seq x y z
N MET A 1 -40.92 55.18 -30.83
CA MET A 1 -39.53 54.83 -31.00
C MET A 1 -39.35 53.38 -30.46
N SER A 2 -39.93 52.31 -30.91
CA SER A 2 -40.22 51.55 -32.15
C SER A 2 -38.98 51.24 -32.96
N ASP A 3 -38.79 49.94 -33.11
CA ASP A 3 -37.98 49.27 -34.12
C ASP A 3 -36.48 49.19 -33.93
N ARG A 4 -36.06 48.05 -33.39
CA ARG A 4 -34.90 47.30 -33.88
C ARG A 4 -34.67 45.93 -33.14
N TRP A 5 -35.61 45.00 -33.29
CA TRP A 5 -35.35 43.58 -33.06
C TRP A 5 -36.24 42.73 -33.99
N GLN A 6 -35.91 42.71 -35.26
CA GLN A 6 -36.36 41.64 -36.14
C GLN A 6 -35.24 41.25 -37.10
N LYS A 7 -35.05 39.93 -37.19
CA LYS A 7 -34.22 39.15 -38.13
C LYS A 7 -32.76 38.99 -37.70
N THR A 8 -32.38 37.78 -37.23
CA THR A 8 -32.12 36.64 -38.12
C THR A 8 -32.20 35.34 -37.32
N SER A 9 -33.24 34.56 -37.58
CA SER A 9 -33.29 33.12 -37.22
C SER A 9 -32.54 32.33 -38.30
N ALA A 10 -31.33 31.92 -37.99
CA ALA A 10 -30.69 30.76 -38.59
C ALA A 10 -30.12 29.96 -37.45
N SER A 11 -30.86 28.96 -36.98
CA SER A 11 -30.34 27.89 -36.13
C SER A 11 -29.25 27.20 -36.91
N PRO A 12 -28.02 27.11 -36.39
CA PRO A 12 -27.07 26.19 -36.94
C PRO A 12 -27.59 24.78 -36.62
N THR A 13 -27.90 24.02 -37.66
CA THR A 13 -28.03 22.57 -37.62
C THR A 13 -26.76 22.03 -37.02
N VAL A 14 -26.83 21.65 -35.76
CA VAL A 14 -25.81 20.84 -35.09
C VAL A 14 -25.80 19.52 -35.83
N PRO A 15 -24.69 19.10 -36.46
CA PRO A 15 -24.60 17.78 -37.02
C PRO A 15 -24.84 16.77 -35.88
N HIS A 16 -25.78 15.87 -36.07
CA HIS A 16 -25.92 14.67 -35.27
C HIS A 16 -24.57 13.93 -35.34
N VAL A 17 -23.71 14.18 -34.39
CA VAL A 17 -22.58 13.32 -34.10
C VAL A 17 -23.21 12.04 -33.56
N GLN A 18 -23.24 11.02 -34.40
CA GLN A 18 -23.45 9.67 -33.94
C GLN A 18 -22.36 9.42 -32.86
N HIS A 19 -22.78 9.35 -31.62
CA HIS A 19 -21.95 8.96 -30.49
C HIS A 19 -21.69 7.45 -30.54
N GLY A 20 -21.01 6.99 -31.60
CA GLY A 20 -20.20 5.79 -31.59
C GLY A 20 -18.83 6.21 -31.09
N GLY A 21 -18.63 6.29 -29.79
CA GLY A 21 -17.32 6.54 -29.22
C GLY A 21 -16.41 5.32 -29.47
N PRO A 22 -15.07 5.48 -29.46
CA PRO A 22 -14.12 4.40 -29.71
C PRO A 22 -14.17 3.27 -28.68
N ARG A 23 -15.15 3.26 -27.78
CA ARG A 23 -15.34 2.29 -26.71
C ARG A 23 -15.85 0.92 -27.15
N ASP A 24 -16.60 0.82 -28.26
CA ASP A 24 -17.25 -0.43 -28.65
C ASP A 24 -16.39 -1.34 -29.55
N GLY A 25 -15.37 -0.81 -30.22
CA GLY A 25 -14.58 -1.57 -31.18
C GLY A 25 -13.39 -2.35 -30.60
N LEU A 26 -12.70 -1.79 -29.62
CA LEU A 26 -11.49 -2.41 -29.06
C LEU A 26 -11.78 -3.35 -27.88
N ILE A 27 -12.84 -3.10 -27.11
CA ILE A 27 -13.14 -3.82 -25.87
C ILE A 27 -14.00 -5.06 -26.12
N ALA A 28 -14.92 -5.02 -27.10
CA ALA A 28 -15.79 -6.16 -27.39
C ALA A 28 -15.07 -7.30 -28.11
N ALA A 29 -14.11 -7.00 -28.98
CA ALA A 29 -13.41 -8.01 -29.76
C ALA A 29 -12.35 -8.79 -28.97
N ASP A 30 -11.70 -8.11 -27.99
CA ASP A 30 -10.62 -8.73 -27.20
C ASP A 30 -11.11 -9.43 -25.91
N LEU A 31 -12.29 -9.03 -25.39
CA LEU A 31 -12.89 -9.66 -24.21
C LEU A 31 -13.64 -10.97 -24.52
N PHE A 32 -13.95 -11.27 -25.79
CA PHE A 32 -14.77 -12.41 -26.22
C PHE A 32 -14.04 -13.32 -27.22
N ARG A 33 -12.75 -13.56 -27.03
CA ARG A 33 -12.12 -14.71 -27.65
C ARG A 33 -12.70 -16.00 -27.07
N SER A 34 -12.79 -17.02 -27.89
CA SER A 34 -13.42 -18.32 -27.61
C SER A 34 -13.03 -18.90 -26.25
N PRO A 35 -13.93 -19.66 -25.56
CA PRO A 35 -13.68 -20.25 -24.25
C PRO A 35 -12.53 -21.24 -24.17
N ASP A 36 -11.93 -21.62 -25.30
CA ASP A 36 -10.93 -22.70 -25.40
C ASP A 36 -9.45 -22.23 -25.42
N GLU A 37 -9.16 -20.92 -25.35
CA GLU A 37 -7.77 -20.46 -25.17
C GLU A 37 -7.48 -20.31 -23.68
N THR A 38 -6.48 -21.05 -23.18
CA THR A 38 -5.90 -20.85 -21.84
C THR A 38 -5.30 -19.43 -21.79
N VAL A 39 -6.05 -18.49 -21.21
CA VAL A 39 -5.60 -17.11 -21.01
C VAL A 39 -4.59 -17.12 -19.86
N GLU A 40 -3.44 -16.48 -20.04
CA GLU A 40 -2.49 -16.29 -18.95
C GLU A 40 -3.12 -15.48 -17.80
N LEU A 41 -2.73 -15.77 -16.57
CA LEU A 41 -3.39 -15.19 -15.38
C LEU A 41 -3.20 -13.67 -15.27
N ASP A 42 -2.06 -13.15 -15.73
CA ASP A 42 -1.81 -11.71 -15.78
C ASP A 42 -2.73 -11.00 -16.77
N GLU A 43 -2.96 -11.62 -17.94
CA GLU A 43 -3.91 -11.14 -18.93
C GLU A 43 -5.35 -11.24 -18.41
N LYS A 44 -5.72 -12.32 -17.74
CA LYS A 44 -7.03 -12.45 -17.08
C LYS A 44 -7.25 -11.33 -16.05
N LEU A 45 -6.21 -10.98 -15.27
CA LEU A 45 -6.29 -9.89 -14.30
C LEU A 45 -6.43 -8.52 -15.00
N ARG A 46 -5.71 -8.27 -16.11
CA ARG A 46 -5.88 -7.05 -16.93
C ARG A 46 -7.29 -6.95 -17.50
N ARG A 47 -7.82 -8.03 -18.06
CA ARG A 47 -9.20 -8.08 -18.56
C ARG A 47 -10.22 -7.80 -17.45
N THR A 48 -9.98 -8.32 -16.26
CA THR A 48 -10.81 -8.04 -15.09
C THR A 48 -10.79 -6.54 -14.74
N TYR A 49 -9.61 -5.90 -14.74
CA TYR A 49 -9.48 -4.47 -14.54
C TYR A 49 -10.32 -3.67 -15.56
N PHE A 50 -10.17 -3.98 -16.85
CA PHE A 50 -10.90 -3.29 -17.91
C PHE A 50 -12.40 -3.52 -17.82
N TRP A 51 -12.82 -4.71 -17.46
CA TRP A 51 -14.25 -4.98 -17.22
C TRP A 51 -14.77 -4.14 -16.05
N LEU A 52 -14.03 -4.07 -14.95
CA LEU A 52 -14.41 -3.28 -13.77
C LEU A 52 -14.58 -1.79 -14.11
N VAL A 53 -13.62 -1.17 -14.79
CA VAL A 53 -13.68 0.28 -15.12
C VAL A 53 -14.69 0.61 -16.20
N ASN A 54 -15.00 -0.33 -17.10
CA ASN A 54 -15.92 -0.08 -18.20
C ASN A 54 -17.37 -0.47 -17.91
N LYS A 55 -17.57 -1.50 -17.07
CA LYS A 55 -18.92 -2.06 -16.86
C LYS A 55 -19.39 -1.98 -15.40
N ALA A 56 -18.50 -2.05 -14.43
CA ALA A 56 -18.88 -2.16 -13.03
C ALA A 56 -18.81 -0.83 -12.26
N VAL A 57 -17.75 -0.07 -12.41
CA VAL A 57 -17.48 1.13 -11.60
C VAL A 57 -17.24 2.34 -12.49
N ILE A 58 -17.96 3.44 -12.24
CA ILE A 58 -17.65 4.71 -12.89
C ILE A 58 -16.49 5.37 -12.12
N SER A 59 -15.28 5.20 -12.60
CA SER A 59 -14.06 5.75 -11.98
C SER A 59 -13.20 6.47 -13.03
N PRO A 60 -13.48 7.75 -13.31
CA PRO A 60 -12.75 8.52 -14.33
C PRO A 60 -11.40 9.06 -13.85
N PHE A 61 -10.99 8.76 -12.62
CA PHE A 61 -9.74 9.24 -12.03
C PHE A 61 -8.62 8.21 -12.26
N TYR A 62 -7.60 8.62 -13.02
CA TYR A 62 -6.45 7.81 -13.39
C TYR A 62 -5.22 8.39 -12.71
N ASP A 63 -4.98 8.01 -11.47
CA ASP A 63 -4.00 8.56 -10.53
C ASP A 63 -2.82 7.62 -10.25
N VAL A 64 -2.81 6.41 -10.81
CA VAL A 64 -1.66 5.52 -10.82
C VAL A 64 -0.93 5.70 -12.14
N GLU A 65 0.10 6.53 -12.12
CA GLU A 65 0.85 6.96 -13.30
C GLU A 65 2.25 6.36 -13.31
N PHE A 66 2.71 5.95 -14.48
CA PHE A 66 4.07 5.51 -14.76
C PHE A 66 4.74 6.52 -15.69
N ASP A 67 6.08 6.62 -15.63
CA ASP A 67 6.88 7.51 -16.46
C ASP A 67 6.53 9.01 -16.30
N ALA A 68 6.33 9.43 -15.06
CA ALA A 68 5.96 10.82 -14.73
C ALA A 68 6.97 11.87 -15.26
N ALA A 69 8.23 11.47 -15.49
CA ALA A 69 9.26 12.36 -16.03
C ALA A 69 9.01 12.78 -17.50
N LYS A 70 8.26 11.97 -18.26
CA LYS A 70 7.93 12.22 -19.67
C LYS A 70 6.49 12.68 -19.89
N ALA A 71 5.69 12.78 -18.84
CA ALA A 71 4.31 13.21 -18.92
C ALA A 71 4.19 14.65 -19.44
N ASN A 72 3.20 14.89 -20.29
CA ASN A 72 2.85 16.26 -20.68
C ASN A 72 2.11 16.93 -19.52
N ARG A 73 2.58 18.10 -19.08
CA ARG A 73 2.03 18.86 -17.96
C ARG A 73 1.34 20.12 -18.44
N PHE A 74 0.18 20.38 -17.92
CA PHE A 74 -0.61 21.57 -18.23
C PHE A 74 -0.97 22.30 -16.93
N PRO A 75 -0.51 23.55 -16.74
CA PRO A 75 -0.85 24.32 -15.55
C PRO A 75 -2.37 24.63 -15.54
N LEU A 76 -2.96 24.58 -14.36
CA LEU A 76 -4.38 24.85 -14.15
C LEU A 76 -4.59 26.21 -13.49
N GLY A 77 -4.93 27.21 -14.28
CA GLY A 77 -5.20 28.57 -13.79
C GLY A 77 -4.03 29.15 -13.00
N ASP A 78 -4.34 29.98 -12.00
CA ASP A 78 -3.34 30.66 -11.15
C ASP A 78 -3.02 29.90 -9.84
N ALA A 79 -3.60 28.73 -9.65
CA ALA A 79 -3.56 28.00 -8.36
C ALA A 79 -2.29 27.14 -8.16
N GLY A 80 -1.39 27.11 -9.12
CA GLY A 80 -0.16 26.27 -9.05
C GLY A 80 -0.44 24.76 -9.20
N ALA A 81 -1.68 24.36 -9.51
CA ALA A 81 -2.03 22.98 -9.81
C ALA A 81 -1.70 22.64 -11.27
N GLU A 82 -1.43 21.38 -11.52
CA GLU A 82 -1.14 20.86 -12.88
C GLU A 82 -2.03 19.64 -13.16
N ILE A 83 -2.40 19.44 -14.42
CA ILE A 83 -2.89 18.15 -14.91
C ILE A 83 -1.79 17.48 -15.72
N THR A 84 -1.52 16.22 -15.44
CA THR A 84 -0.54 15.41 -16.15
C THR A 84 -1.25 14.47 -17.12
N LEU A 85 -0.72 14.37 -18.32
CA LEU A 85 -1.12 13.36 -19.30
C LEU A 85 0.07 12.40 -19.50
N PRO A 86 0.03 11.20 -18.88
CA PRO A 86 1.09 10.22 -18.95
C PRO A 86 1.33 9.75 -20.39
N THR A 87 2.58 9.38 -20.72
CA THR A 87 2.94 8.76 -22.00
C THR A 87 2.82 7.24 -21.96
N GLN A 88 2.72 6.66 -20.78
CA GLN A 88 2.47 5.24 -20.52
C GLN A 88 1.03 5.04 -20.02
N PRO A 89 0.48 3.82 -20.10
CA PRO A 89 -0.82 3.53 -19.53
C PRO A 89 -0.90 3.92 -18.05
N ALA A 90 -1.92 4.68 -17.68
CA ALA A 90 -2.25 5.01 -16.30
C ALA A 90 -3.52 4.25 -15.86
N TYR A 91 -3.70 4.09 -14.57
CA TYR A 91 -4.80 3.30 -14.02
C TYR A 91 -5.49 4.03 -12.88
N SER A 92 -6.75 3.68 -12.64
CA SER A 92 -7.49 4.18 -11.48
C SER A 92 -7.07 3.43 -10.22
N SER A 93 -6.54 4.14 -9.23
CA SER A 93 -6.17 3.55 -7.92
C SER A 93 -7.36 2.89 -7.24
N ASN A 94 -8.54 3.50 -7.37
CA ASN A 94 -9.77 3.00 -6.77
C ASN A 94 -10.17 1.60 -7.28
N VAL A 95 -9.74 1.21 -8.46
CA VAL A 95 -10.00 -0.13 -9.04
C VAL A 95 -8.76 -1.00 -9.01
N LEU A 96 -7.60 -0.46 -9.40
CA LEU A 96 -6.37 -1.24 -9.50
C LEU A 96 -5.90 -1.76 -8.15
N LEU A 97 -5.85 -0.91 -7.10
CA LEU A 97 -5.30 -1.31 -5.80
C LEU A 97 -6.14 -2.41 -5.12
N PRO A 98 -7.49 -2.34 -5.08
CA PRO A 98 -8.31 -3.47 -4.63
C PRO A 98 -8.08 -4.74 -5.44
N LEU A 99 -7.93 -4.64 -6.76
CA LEU A 99 -7.66 -5.78 -7.62
C LEU A 99 -6.26 -6.39 -7.37
N LEU A 100 -5.23 -5.57 -7.19
CA LEU A 100 -3.90 -6.04 -6.76
C LEU A 100 -3.95 -6.65 -5.36
N THR A 101 -4.73 -6.06 -4.44
CA THR A 101 -4.95 -6.62 -3.09
C THR A 101 -5.55 -8.02 -3.17
N PHE A 102 -6.56 -8.20 -4.02
CA PHE A 102 -7.13 -9.51 -4.31
C PHE A 102 -6.07 -10.49 -4.84
N ALA A 103 -5.24 -10.05 -5.76
CA ALA A 103 -4.20 -10.87 -6.40
C ALA A 103 -3.09 -11.32 -5.42
N VAL A 104 -2.71 -10.46 -4.45
CA VAL A 104 -1.62 -10.76 -3.51
C VAL A 104 -2.11 -11.32 -2.17
N GLY A 105 -3.42 -11.42 -1.94
CA GLY A 105 -3.95 -11.79 -0.63
C GLY A 105 -3.68 -10.74 0.43
N GLY A 106 -3.83 -9.49 0.06
CA GLY A 106 -3.51 -8.33 0.90
C GLY A 106 -4.71 -7.77 1.66
N LYS A 107 -4.53 -6.55 2.18
CA LYS A 107 -5.48 -5.83 3.03
C LYS A 107 -5.63 -4.40 2.54
N CYS A 108 -6.79 -4.06 1.96
CA CYS A 108 -7.09 -2.76 1.37
C CYS A 108 -8.05 -1.96 2.26
N LEU A 109 -7.72 -0.71 2.50
CA LEU A 109 -8.61 0.27 3.09
C LEU A 109 -9.09 1.26 2.03
N MET A 110 -10.40 1.35 1.82
CA MET A 110 -11.03 2.31 0.92
C MET A 110 -11.71 3.42 1.74
N ILE A 111 -11.21 4.65 1.61
CA ILE A 111 -11.71 5.83 2.33
C ILE A 111 -12.45 6.74 1.36
N GLY A 112 -13.51 7.39 1.81
CA GLY A 112 -14.20 8.41 1.03
C GLY A 112 -15.66 8.56 1.44
N GLY A 113 -16.33 9.61 0.97
CA GLY A 113 -17.71 9.90 1.29
C GLY A 113 -18.69 8.76 0.97
N PRO A 114 -19.90 8.81 1.49
CA PRO A 114 -20.94 7.82 1.23
C PRO A 114 -21.33 7.79 -0.26
N GLY A 115 -21.81 6.63 -0.73
CA GLY A 115 -22.31 6.47 -2.09
C GLY A 115 -21.23 6.44 -3.19
N ARG A 116 -19.95 6.27 -2.86
CA ARG A 116 -18.83 6.24 -3.83
C ARG A 116 -18.43 4.84 -4.29
N GLY A 117 -19.28 3.84 -4.15
CA GLY A 117 -19.06 2.50 -4.68
C GLY A 117 -18.03 1.63 -3.93
N LYS A 118 -17.51 2.04 -2.76
CA LYS A 118 -16.51 1.30 -1.97
C LYS A 118 -16.97 -0.13 -1.66
N THR A 119 -18.16 -0.25 -1.08
CA THR A 119 -18.74 -1.55 -0.69
C THR A 119 -19.04 -2.41 -1.92
N THR A 120 -19.56 -1.82 -2.99
CA THR A 120 -19.81 -2.53 -4.27
C THR A 120 -18.51 -3.12 -4.82
N LEU A 121 -17.42 -2.36 -4.81
CA LEU A 121 -16.12 -2.84 -5.28
C LEU A 121 -15.57 -3.97 -4.41
N ALA A 122 -15.72 -3.88 -3.08
CA ALA A 122 -15.34 -4.97 -2.18
C ALA A 122 -16.19 -6.24 -2.44
N VAL A 123 -17.49 -6.10 -2.67
CA VAL A 123 -18.37 -7.22 -3.06
C VAL A 123 -17.94 -7.84 -4.38
N LEU A 124 -17.56 -7.02 -5.37
CA LEU A 124 -17.03 -7.52 -6.64
C LEU A 124 -15.77 -8.37 -6.46
N MET A 125 -14.86 -8.01 -5.54
CA MET A 125 -13.70 -8.84 -5.22
C MET A 125 -14.13 -10.22 -4.67
N GLY A 126 -15.19 -10.25 -3.85
CA GLY A 126 -15.78 -11.50 -3.35
C GLY A 126 -16.34 -12.36 -4.49
N VAL A 127 -17.05 -11.76 -5.43
CA VAL A 127 -17.61 -12.47 -6.59
C VAL A 127 -16.50 -12.98 -7.52
N LEU A 128 -15.46 -12.19 -7.74
CA LEU A 128 -14.28 -12.61 -8.51
C LEU A 128 -13.56 -13.81 -7.87
N SER A 129 -13.70 -14.03 -6.55
CA SER A 129 -13.15 -15.22 -5.86
C SER A 129 -14.02 -16.48 -6.00
N GLY A 130 -15.13 -16.40 -6.74
CA GLY A 130 -16.06 -17.51 -6.98
C GLY A 130 -17.25 -17.59 -6.03
N ALA A 131 -17.43 -16.63 -5.12
CA ALA A 131 -18.61 -16.58 -4.27
C ALA A 131 -19.81 -15.93 -5.01
N THR A 132 -21.03 -16.31 -4.65
CA THR A 132 -22.21 -15.61 -5.18
C THR A 132 -22.36 -14.22 -4.54
N PRO A 133 -22.97 -13.24 -5.24
CA PRO A 133 -23.21 -11.91 -4.67
C PRO A 133 -23.99 -11.97 -3.34
N GLU A 134 -24.92 -12.92 -3.22
CA GLU A 134 -25.71 -13.13 -2.01
C GLU A 134 -24.85 -13.65 -0.86
N ASP A 135 -23.97 -14.62 -1.11
CA ASP A 135 -23.07 -15.17 -0.10
C ASP A 135 -22.07 -14.11 0.37
N VAL A 136 -21.49 -13.32 -0.53
CA VAL A 136 -20.60 -12.22 -0.16
C VAL A 136 -21.29 -11.22 0.76
N ARG A 137 -22.52 -10.81 0.43
CA ARG A 137 -23.31 -9.88 1.24
C ARG A 137 -23.70 -10.44 2.59
N ARG A 138 -24.02 -11.74 2.67
CA ARG A 138 -24.33 -12.45 3.93
C ARG A 138 -23.14 -12.45 4.90
N HIS A 139 -21.92 -12.53 4.38
CA HIS A 139 -20.70 -12.61 5.17
C HIS A 139 -20.03 -11.25 5.41
N LEU A 140 -20.51 -10.17 4.78
CA LEU A 140 -20.03 -8.81 5.01
C LEU A 140 -20.31 -8.39 6.46
N GLN A 141 -19.29 -7.86 7.13
CA GLN A 141 -19.40 -7.34 8.48
C GLN A 141 -19.65 -5.83 8.44
N GLN A 142 -20.83 -5.42 8.92
CA GLN A 142 -21.18 -4.00 8.99
C GLN A 142 -20.70 -3.40 10.29
N GLY A 143 -19.84 -2.38 10.21
CA GLY A 143 -19.38 -1.60 11.36
C GLY A 143 -20.52 -0.80 11.98
N GLN A 144 -20.68 -0.93 13.28
CA GLN A 144 -21.67 -0.19 14.06
C GLN A 144 -21.22 -0.05 15.52
N PRO A 145 -21.66 1.01 16.25
CA PRO A 145 -21.20 1.28 17.61
C PRO A 145 -21.50 0.17 18.63
N GLN A 146 -22.47 -0.67 18.36
CA GLN A 146 -22.85 -1.78 19.25
C GLN A 146 -22.15 -3.10 18.92
N LEU A 147 -21.35 -3.16 17.86
CA LEU A 147 -20.70 -4.39 17.42
C LEU A 147 -19.74 -4.91 18.50
N THR A 148 -19.99 -6.12 18.95
CA THR A 148 -19.16 -6.80 19.96
C THR A 148 -18.19 -7.79 19.33
N VAL A 149 -17.19 -8.22 20.09
CA VAL A 149 -16.27 -9.29 19.66
C VAL A 149 -17.04 -10.58 19.37
N SER A 150 -18.04 -10.91 20.20
CA SER A 150 -18.86 -12.11 20.02
C SER A 150 -19.69 -12.09 18.72
N ASP A 151 -20.13 -10.90 18.29
CA ASP A 151 -20.83 -10.74 17.01
C ASP A 151 -19.91 -11.07 15.82
N LEU A 152 -18.63 -10.78 15.93
CA LEU A 152 -17.63 -11.10 14.92
C LEU A 152 -17.19 -12.56 14.95
N VAL A 153 -16.94 -13.09 16.14
CA VAL A 153 -16.26 -14.38 16.32
C VAL A 153 -17.25 -15.53 16.37
N GLY A 154 -18.32 -15.37 17.13
CA GLY A 154 -19.31 -16.40 17.43
C GLY A 154 -19.57 -16.50 18.92
N LEU A 155 -20.55 -17.33 19.27
CA LEU A 155 -21.03 -17.50 20.63
C LEU A 155 -20.90 -18.97 21.06
N PRO A 156 -20.62 -19.23 22.35
CA PRO A 156 -20.71 -20.58 22.89
C PRO A 156 -22.15 -21.07 22.82
N LEU A 157 -22.32 -22.34 22.55
CA LEU A 157 -23.65 -22.95 22.54
C LEU A 157 -24.22 -22.98 23.97
N PRO A 158 -25.43 -22.44 24.20
CA PRO A 158 -26.02 -22.35 25.54
C PRO A 158 -26.09 -23.66 26.30
N ARG A 159 -26.34 -24.78 25.60
CA ARG A 159 -26.38 -26.11 26.22
C ARG A 159 -25.03 -26.50 26.84
N ASP A 160 -23.94 -26.17 26.17
CA ASP A 160 -22.60 -26.58 26.57
C ASP A 160 -22.08 -25.70 27.72
N LEU A 161 -22.51 -24.43 27.81
CA LEU A 161 -22.25 -23.56 28.96
C LEU A 161 -22.78 -24.11 30.28
N VAL A 162 -23.88 -24.86 30.25
CA VAL A 162 -24.50 -25.45 31.44
C VAL A 162 -23.93 -26.84 31.76
N ALA A 163 -23.50 -27.59 30.74
CA ALA A 163 -23.08 -28.98 30.85
C ALA A 163 -21.57 -29.19 30.95
N ALA A 164 -20.76 -28.22 30.48
CA ALA A 164 -19.32 -28.35 30.42
C ALA A 164 -18.67 -28.32 31.79
N GLY A 165 -17.76 -29.24 32.05
CA GLY A 165 -16.91 -29.27 33.25
C GLY A 165 -15.67 -28.39 33.13
N SER A 166 -15.32 -27.98 31.90
CA SER A 166 -14.20 -27.11 31.59
C SER A 166 -14.45 -26.21 30.36
N LEU A 167 -13.71 -25.12 30.21
CA LEU A 167 -13.82 -24.24 29.06
C LEU A 167 -13.50 -24.94 27.72
N ALA A 168 -12.66 -25.96 27.74
CA ALA A 168 -12.29 -26.73 26.55
C ALA A 168 -13.45 -27.61 26.01
N GLU A 169 -14.46 -27.92 26.83
CA GLU A 169 -15.63 -28.71 26.43
C GLU A 169 -16.76 -27.87 25.83
N ILE A 170 -16.65 -26.53 25.89
CA ILE A 170 -17.65 -25.61 25.37
C ILE A 170 -17.53 -25.56 23.84
N THR A 171 -18.59 -25.93 23.13
CA THR A 171 -18.62 -25.77 21.68
C THR A 171 -18.97 -24.34 21.30
N ILE A 172 -18.16 -23.75 20.43
CA ILE A 172 -18.37 -22.38 19.91
C ILE A 172 -19.03 -22.49 18.54
N ALA A 173 -20.13 -21.79 18.36
CA ALA A 173 -20.77 -21.57 17.07
C ALA A 173 -20.01 -20.44 16.34
N TRP A 174 -18.89 -20.79 15.72
CA TRP A 174 -18.06 -19.86 14.98
C TRP A 174 -18.82 -19.23 13.81
N LYS A 175 -18.58 -17.95 13.57
CA LYS A 175 -19.16 -17.26 12.41
C LYS A 175 -18.50 -17.74 11.11
N SER A 176 -19.31 -18.04 10.11
CA SER A 176 -18.85 -18.56 8.81
C SER A 176 -18.03 -17.57 7.97
N TRP A 177 -18.16 -16.25 8.23
CA TRP A 177 -17.36 -15.25 7.53
C TRP A 177 -15.86 -15.35 7.83
N LEU A 178 -15.49 -15.94 8.97
CA LEU A 178 -14.09 -16.09 9.40
C LEU A 178 -13.23 -16.88 8.41
N THR A 179 -13.81 -17.81 7.68
CA THR A 179 -13.09 -18.66 6.71
C THR A 179 -13.35 -18.28 5.25
N GLN A 180 -13.96 -17.11 5.00
CA GLN A 180 -14.15 -16.64 3.64
C GLN A 180 -12.82 -16.22 3.01
N LYS A 181 -12.66 -16.42 1.68
CA LYS A 181 -11.48 -15.97 0.91
C LYS A 181 -11.39 -14.45 0.89
N VAL A 182 -12.51 -13.78 0.67
CA VAL A 182 -12.62 -12.34 0.67
C VAL A 182 -13.43 -11.89 1.88
N LYS A 183 -12.78 -11.17 2.78
CA LYS A 183 -13.39 -10.63 3.99
C LYS A 183 -13.65 -9.15 3.84
N ILE A 184 -14.88 -8.73 4.12
CA ILE A 184 -15.31 -7.35 3.97
C ILE A 184 -15.77 -6.82 5.32
N VAL A 185 -15.16 -5.72 5.76
CA VAL A 185 -15.56 -4.97 6.95
C VAL A 185 -15.95 -3.57 6.51
N ASP A 186 -17.24 -3.35 6.38
CA ASP A 186 -17.82 -2.08 5.92
C ASP A 186 -17.94 -1.10 7.08
N GLU A 187 -17.65 0.19 6.85
CA GLU A 187 -17.67 1.26 7.87
C GLU A 187 -16.87 0.92 9.14
N TYR A 188 -15.64 0.38 8.99
CA TYR A 188 -14.83 -0.13 10.10
C TYR A 188 -14.52 0.92 11.18
N ASN A 189 -14.50 2.20 10.84
CA ASN A 189 -14.32 3.31 11.76
C ASN A 189 -15.53 3.55 12.70
N ARG A 190 -16.65 2.85 12.50
CA ARG A 190 -17.78 2.82 13.43
C ARG A 190 -17.70 1.69 14.45
N ILE A 191 -16.70 0.82 14.35
CA ILE A 191 -16.51 -0.30 15.28
C ILE A 191 -15.85 0.22 16.58
N PRO A 192 -16.35 -0.15 17.76
CA PRO A 192 -15.73 0.24 19.03
C PRO A 192 -14.28 -0.20 19.13
N THR A 193 -13.42 0.60 19.76
CA THR A 193 -11.97 0.35 19.87
C THR A 193 -11.65 -1.04 20.44
N LYS A 194 -12.42 -1.54 21.42
CA LYS A 194 -12.27 -2.90 21.96
C LYS A 194 -12.45 -3.97 20.90
N THR A 195 -13.45 -3.81 20.04
CA THR A 195 -13.75 -4.77 18.95
C THR A 195 -12.76 -4.63 17.81
N GLN A 196 -12.24 -3.40 17.55
CA GLN A 196 -11.12 -3.21 16.62
C GLN A 196 -9.86 -4.00 17.04
N SER A 197 -9.61 -4.16 18.36
CA SER A 197 -8.47 -4.96 18.84
C SER A 197 -8.60 -6.45 18.50
N ALA A 198 -9.79 -7.00 18.51
CA ALA A 198 -10.03 -8.38 18.07
C ALA A 198 -9.81 -8.52 16.54
N LEU A 199 -10.31 -7.56 15.74
CA LEU A 199 -10.02 -7.50 14.31
C LEU A 199 -8.51 -7.40 14.04
N LEU A 200 -7.79 -6.65 14.87
CA LEU A 200 -6.33 -6.52 14.76
C LEU A 200 -5.64 -7.89 14.85
N THR A 201 -6.04 -8.76 15.79
CA THR A 201 -5.49 -10.11 15.92
C THR A 201 -5.81 -10.96 14.70
N MET A 202 -7.06 -10.93 14.21
CA MET A 202 -7.44 -11.66 13.00
C MET A 202 -6.62 -11.23 11.78
N VAL A 203 -6.50 -9.92 11.57
CA VAL A 203 -5.79 -9.33 10.42
C VAL A 203 -4.27 -9.55 10.49
N ALA A 204 -3.70 -9.54 11.72
CA ALA A 204 -2.26 -9.65 11.92
C ALA A 204 -1.78 -11.08 11.95
N GLU A 205 -2.48 -11.92 12.72
CA GLU A 205 -2.01 -13.25 13.11
C GLU A 205 -2.77 -14.37 12.39
N GLY A 206 -3.89 -14.05 11.71
CA GLY A 206 -4.68 -15.03 10.97
C GLY A 206 -5.44 -16.01 11.87
N TYR A 207 -5.72 -15.62 13.11
CA TYR A 207 -6.54 -16.44 14.02
C TYR A 207 -7.35 -15.56 14.97
N VAL A 208 -8.29 -16.19 15.62
CA VAL A 208 -9.08 -15.63 16.72
C VAL A 208 -9.20 -16.65 17.85
N GLU A 209 -9.23 -16.17 19.06
CA GLU A 209 -9.39 -16.97 20.26
C GLU A 209 -10.70 -16.64 20.97
N SER A 210 -11.39 -17.68 21.45
CA SER A 210 -12.57 -17.56 22.29
C SER A 210 -12.68 -18.78 23.20
N HIS A 211 -12.87 -18.57 24.53
CA HIS A 211 -13.02 -19.64 25.52
C HIS A 211 -11.93 -20.73 25.41
N ASP A 212 -10.66 -20.31 25.39
CA ASP A 212 -9.46 -21.17 25.24
C ASP A 212 -9.42 -22.01 23.93
N GLN A 213 -10.27 -21.66 22.96
CA GLN A 213 -10.26 -22.30 21.65
C GLN A 213 -9.78 -21.33 20.58
N LEU A 214 -8.83 -21.81 19.76
CA LEU A 214 -8.23 -21.05 18.68
C LEU A 214 -8.87 -21.46 17.34
N ARG A 215 -9.33 -20.46 16.58
CA ARG A 215 -9.85 -20.66 15.22
C ARG A 215 -8.99 -19.88 14.23
N ARG A 216 -8.45 -20.59 13.24
CA ARG A 216 -7.79 -19.93 12.09
C ARG A 216 -8.82 -19.20 11.23
N THR A 217 -8.44 -18.05 10.72
CA THR A 217 -9.27 -17.25 9.81
C THR A 217 -8.95 -17.50 8.34
N ALA A 218 -7.80 -18.13 8.05
CA ALA A 218 -7.46 -18.50 6.69
C ALA A 218 -8.51 -19.43 6.07
N PRO A 219 -8.87 -19.24 4.79
CA PRO A 219 -9.75 -20.16 4.08
C PRO A 219 -9.09 -21.54 3.93
N ASP A 220 -9.90 -22.57 3.73
CA ASP A 220 -9.38 -23.93 3.53
C ASP A 220 -8.60 -24.04 2.21
N GLU A 221 -9.01 -23.27 1.19
CA GLU A 221 -8.38 -23.21 -0.12
C GLU A 221 -8.28 -21.78 -0.64
N GLY A 222 -7.23 -21.49 -1.42
CA GLY A 222 -7.01 -20.21 -2.06
C GLY A 222 -6.29 -19.19 -1.17
N VAL A 223 -6.45 -17.94 -1.49
CA VAL A 223 -5.74 -16.82 -0.86
C VAL A 223 -6.74 -15.93 -0.13
N GLU A 224 -6.40 -15.57 1.11
CA GLU A 224 -7.21 -14.65 1.92
C GLU A 224 -6.91 -13.19 1.57
N SER A 225 -7.96 -12.39 1.34
CA SER A 225 -7.84 -10.93 1.18
C SER A 225 -8.89 -10.19 2.02
N TRP A 226 -8.52 -8.98 2.48
CA TRP A 226 -9.35 -8.17 3.34
C TRP A 226 -9.65 -6.81 2.71
N PHE A 227 -10.91 -6.40 2.77
CA PHE A 227 -11.37 -5.10 2.29
C PHE A 227 -12.09 -4.36 3.42
N PHE A 228 -11.54 -3.23 3.79
CA PHE A 228 -12.11 -2.32 4.78
C PHE A 228 -12.64 -1.10 4.07
N THR A 229 -13.81 -0.63 4.47
CA THR A 229 -14.30 0.68 4.03
C THR A 229 -14.41 1.64 5.21
N ALA A 230 -14.17 2.91 4.95
CA ALA A 230 -14.41 3.99 5.90
C ALA A 230 -15.09 5.16 5.20
N ASN A 231 -16.01 5.80 5.88
CA ASN A 231 -16.51 7.10 5.49
C ASN A 231 -15.62 8.20 6.05
N ASP A 232 -15.63 9.39 5.44
CA ASP A 232 -14.95 10.56 5.99
C ASP A 232 -15.50 10.85 7.40
N ASP A 233 -14.61 11.20 8.34
CA ASP A 233 -14.91 11.32 9.78
C ASP A 233 -15.87 12.47 10.17
N SER A 234 -16.55 13.08 9.22
CA SER A 234 -17.45 14.24 9.43
C SER A 234 -18.79 13.91 10.08
N GLY A 235 -19.09 12.62 10.34
CA GLY A 235 -20.32 12.15 10.97
C GLY A 235 -20.13 11.63 12.38
N GLY A 236 -20.99 12.00 13.33
CA GLY A 236 -20.97 11.47 14.70
C GLY A 236 -21.06 9.95 14.75
N GLY A 237 -20.42 9.33 15.74
CA GLY A 237 -20.42 7.87 15.96
C GLY A 237 -19.23 7.13 15.35
N THR A 238 -18.17 7.85 14.97
CA THR A 238 -16.89 7.28 14.55
C THR A 238 -15.93 7.15 15.74
N PHE A 239 -15.14 6.08 15.74
CA PHE A 239 -14.08 5.86 16.73
C PHE A 239 -12.72 6.08 16.06
N GLN A 240 -11.77 6.58 16.84
CA GLN A 240 -10.40 6.71 16.38
C GLN A 240 -9.84 5.33 16.05
N VAL A 241 -9.31 5.19 14.83
CA VAL A 241 -8.70 3.93 14.39
C VAL A 241 -7.35 3.76 15.08
N ILE A 242 -7.15 2.58 15.64
CA ILE A 242 -5.90 2.23 16.31
C ILE A 242 -4.76 2.26 15.27
N GLN A 243 -3.69 3.02 15.55
CA GLN A 243 -2.53 3.13 14.66
C GLN A 243 -1.94 1.76 14.31
N ALA A 244 -1.92 0.84 15.27
CA ALA A 244 -1.48 -0.53 15.04
C ALA A 244 -2.30 -1.28 13.98
N LEU A 245 -3.60 -0.99 13.83
CA LEU A 245 -4.42 -1.55 12.75
C LEU A 245 -4.06 -0.92 11.40
N LYS A 246 -3.86 0.41 11.36
CA LYS A 246 -3.44 1.11 10.13
C LYS A 246 -2.12 0.57 9.59
N ASP A 247 -1.14 0.28 10.44
CA ASP A 247 0.14 -0.32 10.03
C ASP A 247 -0.02 -1.72 9.42
N ARG A 248 -1.09 -2.44 9.80
CA ARG A 248 -1.38 -3.79 9.29
C ARG A 248 -2.21 -3.82 8.00
N LEU A 249 -2.78 -2.69 7.61
CA LEU A 249 -3.44 -2.56 6.31
C LEU A 249 -2.37 -2.29 5.25
N ASP A 250 -2.41 -3.02 4.14
CA ASP A 250 -1.36 -2.96 3.14
C ASP A 250 -1.41 -1.67 2.33
N VAL A 251 -2.59 -1.33 1.83
CA VAL A 251 -2.81 -0.12 1.01
C VAL A 251 -4.02 0.67 1.47
N THR A 252 -3.94 1.98 1.30
CA THR A 252 -5.06 2.91 1.54
C THR A 252 -5.39 3.64 0.24
N VAL A 253 -6.65 3.55 -0.18
CA VAL A 253 -7.17 4.09 -1.43
C VAL A 253 -8.24 5.14 -1.16
N GLN A 254 -8.20 6.24 -1.90
CA GLN A 254 -9.22 7.28 -1.83
C GLN A 254 -10.30 7.03 -2.89
N ALA A 255 -11.54 6.81 -2.46
CA ALA A 255 -12.69 6.80 -3.35
C ALA A 255 -13.11 8.24 -3.64
N PHE A 256 -12.89 8.68 -4.88
CA PHE A 256 -13.21 10.04 -5.33
C PHE A 256 -14.72 10.25 -5.55
N GLY A 257 -15.12 11.51 -5.65
CA GLY A 257 -16.50 11.90 -5.93
C GLY A 257 -16.94 11.54 -7.36
N PHE A 258 -18.25 11.52 -7.59
CA PHE A 258 -18.79 11.32 -8.92
C PHE A 258 -18.50 12.53 -9.82
N ASN A 259 -18.08 12.28 -11.05
CA ASN A 259 -17.89 13.32 -12.06
C ASN A 259 -19.15 13.44 -12.91
N GLY A 260 -19.81 14.60 -12.85
CA GLY A 260 -21.07 14.88 -13.56
C GLY A 260 -21.02 14.73 -15.08
N ARG A 261 -19.83 14.69 -15.70
CA ARG A 261 -19.69 14.43 -17.15
C ARG A 261 -20.02 12.98 -17.54
N PHE A 262 -20.11 12.08 -16.55
CA PHE A 262 -20.50 10.67 -16.72
C PHE A 262 -21.96 10.42 -16.34
N PHE A 263 -22.79 11.47 -16.29
CA PHE A 263 -24.18 11.37 -15.87
C PHE A 263 -25.01 10.46 -16.77
N ASP A 264 -24.82 10.53 -18.09
CA ASP A 264 -25.53 9.70 -19.05
C ASP A 264 -25.26 8.20 -18.86
N GLU A 265 -24.01 7.86 -18.51
CA GLU A 265 -23.65 6.48 -18.17
C GLU A 265 -24.36 6.03 -16.89
N LEU A 266 -24.44 6.88 -15.88
CA LEU A 266 -25.18 6.60 -14.66
C LEU A 266 -26.68 6.38 -14.94
N VAL A 267 -27.32 7.24 -15.76
CA VAL A 267 -28.72 7.09 -16.15
C VAL A 267 -28.95 5.76 -16.85
N THR A 268 -28.11 5.42 -17.82
CA THR A 268 -28.20 4.14 -18.53
C THR A 268 -28.18 2.93 -17.58
N ARG A 269 -27.28 2.94 -16.58
CA ARG A 269 -27.20 1.87 -15.58
C ARG A 269 -28.44 1.81 -14.68
N VAL A 270 -28.95 2.97 -14.28
CA VAL A 270 -30.17 3.06 -13.47
C VAL A 270 -31.39 2.54 -14.24
N GLU A 271 -31.52 2.91 -15.51
CA GLU A 271 -32.62 2.45 -16.40
C GLU A 271 -32.53 0.94 -16.67
N ALA A 272 -31.33 0.41 -16.81
CA ALA A 272 -31.11 -1.04 -16.96
C ALA A 272 -31.40 -1.81 -15.66
N GLY A 273 -31.43 -1.14 -14.50
CA GLY A 273 -31.60 -1.79 -13.18
C GLY A 273 -30.47 -2.75 -12.85
N GLU A 274 -29.32 -2.63 -13.52
CA GLU A 274 -28.21 -3.56 -13.42
C GLU A 274 -27.44 -3.36 -12.10
N ARG A 275 -27.14 -4.46 -11.46
CA ARG A 275 -26.18 -4.54 -10.36
C ARG A 275 -24.91 -5.18 -10.89
N PRO A 276 -23.77 -4.47 -10.92
CA PRO A 276 -22.57 -4.98 -11.54
C PRO A 276 -22.12 -6.36 -11.03
N GLU A 277 -22.31 -6.60 -9.74
CA GLU A 277 -21.94 -7.86 -9.10
C GLU A 277 -22.77 -9.07 -9.55
N GLU A 278 -23.93 -8.87 -10.17
CA GLU A 278 -24.79 -9.93 -10.72
C GLU A 278 -24.38 -10.31 -12.16
N HIS A 279 -23.52 -9.52 -12.80
CA HIS A 279 -23.14 -9.65 -14.21
C HIS A 279 -21.64 -9.91 -14.44
N VAL A 280 -20.91 -10.36 -13.41
CA VAL A 280 -19.50 -10.72 -13.55
C VAL A 280 -19.36 -11.91 -14.51
N PRO A 281 -18.63 -11.79 -15.62
CA PRO A 281 -18.41 -12.90 -16.54
C PRO A 281 -17.72 -14.07 -15.83
N SER A 282 -18.19 -15.30 -16.06
CA SER A 282 -17.58 -16.50 -15.48
C SER A 282 -16.11 -16.68 -15.87
N SER A 283 -15.71 -16.20 -17.04
CA SER A 283 -14.32 -16.20 -17.51
C SER A 283 -13.38 -15.30 -16.70
N LEU A 284 -13.92 -14.34 -15.94
CA LEU A 284 -13.15 -13.44 -15.07
C LEU A 284 -13.14 -13.91 -13.61
N VAL A 285 -13.87 -14.95 -13.26
CA VAL A 285 -13.86 -15.54 -11.90
C VAL A 285 -12.59 -16.38 -11.73
N PHE A 286 -11.91 -16.20 -10.59
CA PHE A 286 -10.66 -16.89 -10.27
C PHE A 286 -10.93 -18.08 -9.33
N SER A 287 -10.45 -19.27 -9.72
CA SER A 287 -10.45 -20.44 -8.84
C SER A 287 -9.44 -20.28 -7.68
N ALA A 288 -9.48 -21.13 -6.68
CA ALA A 288 -8.52 -21.15 -5.58
C ALA A 288 -7.08 -21.43 -6.08
N ASP A 289 -6.95 -22.35 -7.04
CA ASP A 289 -5.67 -22.70 -7.65
C ASP A 289 -5.12 -21.54 -8.48
N GLU A 290 -5.96 -20.85 -9.26
CA GLU A 290 -5.55 -19.67 -10.02
C GLU A 290 -5.08 -18.54 -9.09
N GLN A 291 -5.77 -18.30 -7.96
CA GLN A 291 -5.36 -17.30 -6.96
C GLN A 291 -3.99 -17.64 -6.36
N SER A 292 -3.78 -18.90 -5.99
CA SER A 292 -2.51 -19.37 -5.42
C SER A 292 -1.36 -19.29 -6.44
N THR A 293 -1.63 -19.67 -7.69
CA THR A 293 -0.67 -19.59 -8.81
C THR A 293 -0.32 -18.14 -9.13
N MET A 294 -1.31 -17.25 -9.17
CA MET A 294 -1.14 -15.82 -9.39
C MET A 294 -0.23 -15.20 -8.32
N LEU A 295 -0.49 -15.48 -7.05
CA LEU A 295 0.34 -15.00 -5.94
C LEU A 295 1.79 -15.52 -6.04
N ALA A 296 1.98 -16.79 -6.40
CA ALA A 296 3.30 -17.38 -6.60
C ALA A 296 4.04 -16.70 -7.76
N ALA A 297 3.35 -16.46 -8.89
CA ALA A 297 3.90 -15.76 -10.04
C ALA A 297 4.30 -14.31 -9.71
N ILE A 298 3.46 -13.57 -8.99
CA ILE A 298 3.76 -12.21 -8.51
C ILE A 298 5.02 -12.22 -7.63
N ARG A 299 5.12 -13.14 -6.67
CA ARG A 299 6.29 -13.25 -5.79
C ARG A 299 7.57 -13.56 -6.54
N ALA A 300 7.47 -14.31 -7.64
CA ALA A 300 8.60 -14.68 -8.49
C ALA A 300 9.11 -13.53 -9.38
N VAL A 301 8.36 -12.44 -9.57
CA VAL A 301 8.83 -11.27 -10.35
C VAL A 301 10.16 -10.77 -9.76
N PRO A 302 11.23 -10.69 -10.58
CA PRO A 302 12.53 -10.23 -10.13
C PRO A 302 12.51 -8.77 -9.65
N LEU A 303 13.24 -8.50 -8.56
CA LEU A 303 13.56 -7.15 -8.11
C LEU A 303 15.05 -6.90 -8.43
N PRO A 304 15.38 -6.12 -9.48
CA PRO A 304 16.75 -5.86 -9.90
C PRO A 304 17.61 -5.20 -8.81
N ALA A 305 18.91 -5.43 -8.86
CA ALA A 305 19.84 -4.94 -7.83
C ALA A 305 19.89 -3.41 -7.75
N ASP A 306 19.79 -2.71 -8.89
CA ASP A 306 19.75 -1.24 -8.95
C ASP A 306 18.50 -0.67 -8.28
N VAL A 307 17.32 -1.28 -8.50
CA VAL A 307 16.08 -0.89 -7.81
C VAL A 307 16.18 -1.19 -6.32
N ARG A 308 16.76 -2.35 -5.95
CA ARG A 308 16.95 -2.74 -4.55
C ARG A 308 17.82 -1.71 -3.81
N ARG A 309 18.96 -1.31 -4.36
CA ARG A 309 19.86 -0.30 -3.77
C ARG A 309 19.18 1.05 -3.55
N LYS A 310 18.34 1.48 -4.50
CA LYS A 310 17.55 2.71 -4.37
C LYS A 310 16.50 2.61 -3.27
N LEU A 311 15.87 1.45 -3.12
CA LEU A 311 14.95 1.19 -2.01
C LEU A 311 15.65 1.17 -0.65
N GLU A 312 16.81 0.54 -0.54
CA GLU A 312 17.65 0.55 0.65
C GLU A 312 17.99 1.99 1.06
N TYR A 313 18.42 2.82 0.10
CA TYR A 313 18.67 4.24 0.35
C TYR A 313 17.43 4.98 0.85
N PHE A 314 16.29 4.80 0.19
CA PHE A 314 15.02 5.44 0.59
C PHE A 314 14.61 5.04 2.01
N THR A 315 14.70 3.75 2.33
CA THR A 315 14.25 3.24 3.63
C THR A 315 15.13 3.71 4.79
N GLY A 316 16.42 3.85 4.56
CA GLY A 316 17.38 4.33 5.56
C GLY A 316 17.23 5.81 5.95
N GLN A 317 16.35 6.58 5.27
CA GLN A 317 16.21 8.01 5.56
C GLN A 317 15.46 8.34 6.85
N PHE A 318 14.64 7.44 7.39
CA PHE A 318 13.56 7.84 8.29
C PHE A 318 13.75 7.47 9.75
N GLU A 319 14.57 6.48 10.08
CA GLU A 319 14.62 5.87 11.42
C GLU A 319 15.39 6.72 12.43
N PHE A 320 16.55 7.23 12.05
CA PHE A 320 17.49 7.83 12.97
C PHE A 320 17.27 9.34 13.21
N VAL A 321 17.74 9.81 14.37
CA VAL A 321 17.78 11.22 14.75
C VAL A 321 19.19 11.60 15.22
N GLN A 322 19.62 12.81 14.90
CA GLN A 322 20.97 13.28 15.27
C GLN A 322 21.13 13.44 16.79
N HIS A 323 20.12 13.97 17.44
CA HIS A 323 20.10 14.23 18.89
C HIS A 323 19.28 13.16 19.61
N GLY A 324 19.87 12.00 19.83
CA GLY A 324 19.26 10.88 20.53
C GLY A 324 20.09 10.43 21.71
N GLY A 325 20.04 9.13 22.01
CA GLY A 325 20.81 8.50 23.07
C GLY A 325 22.32 8.66 22.91
N ARG A 326 23.10 8.52 24.03
CA ARG A 326 24.58 8.56 23.98
C ARG A 326 25.15 7.40 23.16
N ARG A 327 24.52 6.22 23.23
CA ARG A 327 24.89 5.08 22.40
C ARG A 327 24.26 5.26 21.02
N PHE A 328 25.04 4.97 19.98
CA PHE A 328 24.64 5.17 18.61
C PHE A 328 23.36 4.42 18.24
N GLU A 329 23.21 3.19 18.68
CA GLU A 329 22.06 2.32 18.39
C GLU A 329 20.74 2.79 19.03
N TYR A 330 20.81 3.70 20.00
CA TYR A 330 19.64 4.29 20.66
C TYR A 330 19.24 5.65 20.11
N ARG A 331 19.81 6.04 18.97
CA ARG A 331 19.49 7.29 18.27
C ARG A 331 18.39 7.09 17.25
N THR A 332 17.32 6.42 17.61
CA THR A 332 16.17 6.17 16.76
C THR A 332 14.94 6.90 17.26
N LYS A 333 14.05 7.28 16.35
CA LYS A 333 12.76 7.91 16.67
C LYS A 333 11.91 7.02 17.56
N ASP A 334 11.93 5.71 17.30
CA ASP A 334 11.20 4.73 18.08
C ASP A 334 11.66 4.71 19.55
N VAL A 335 12.98 4.74 19.80
CA VAL A 335 13.53 4.81 21.16
C VAL A 335 13.09 6.10 21.86
N VAL A 336 13.12 7.24 21.18
CA VAL A 336 12.65 8.52 21.73
C VAL A 336 11.16 8.46 22.08
N ALA A 337 10.32 7.98 21.16
CA ALA A 337 8.88 7.86 21.37
C ALA A 337 8.54 6.87 22.49
N THR A 338 9.19 5.73 22.55
CA THR A 338 8.99 4.68 23.58
C THR A 338 9.38 5.19 24.97
N ALA A 339 10.40 6.06 25.06
CA ALA A 339 10.78 6.73 26.30
C ALA A 339 9.84 7.88 26.71
N GLY A 340 8.78 8.14 25.93
CA GLY A 340 7.85 9.24 26.16
C GLY A 340 8.40 10.61 25.74
N GLY A 341 9.48 10.64 24.95
CA GLY A 341 10.06 11.88 24.42
C GLY A 341 9.28 12.41 23.22
N ASP A 342 9.35 13.72 23.02
CA ASP A 342 8.84 14.37 21.81
C ASP A 342 9.85 14.23 20.67
N VAL A 343 9.52 13.43 19.68
CA VAL A 343 10.37 13.20 18.50
C VAL A 343 10.61 14.50 17.73
N SER A 344 9.60 15.37 17.62
CA SER A 344 9.75 16.67 16.96
C SER A 344 10.80 17.55 17.62
N ALA A 345 10.88 17.51 18.95
CA ALA A 345 11.83 18.31 19.72
C ALA A 345 13.29 17.83 19.58
N VAL A 346 13.53 16.56 19.23
CA VAL A 346 14.88 16.03 19.02
C VAL A 346 15.34 16.11 17.55
N ILE A 347 14.40 16.37 16.62
CA ILE A 347 14.73 16.69 15.24
C ILE A 347 15.23 18.14 15.22
N ASP A 348 16.47 18.34 14.77
CA ASP A 348 17.06 19.70 14.67
C ASP A 348 16.37 20.51 13.58
N ALA A 349 15.30 21.22 13.97
CA ALA A 349 14.55 22.11 13.08
C ALA A 349 15.28 23.42 12.75
N ASN A 350 16.43 23.72 13.40
CA ASN A 350 17.09 25.03 13.29
C ASN A 350 18.14 25.13 12.19
N SER A 351 18.42 24.08 11.46
CA SER A 351 19.42 24.06 10.43
C SER A 351 18.81 24.12 9.03
N GLY A 352 18.34 25.26 8.57
CA GLY A 352 17.57 25.42 7.32
C GLY A 352 18.14 24.73 6.07
N ALA A 353 19.47 24.60 5.95
CA ALA A 353 20.11 23.84 4.87
C ALA A 353 19.98 22.31 5.08
N ASP A 354 20.01 21.85 6.31
CA ASP A 354 19.96 20.42 6.64
C ASP A 354 18.55 19.85 6.48
N LEU A 355 17.51 20.66 6.73
CA LEU A 355 16.12 20.24 6.54
C LEU A 355 15.78 19.88 5.08
N VAL A 356 16.50 20.45 4.12
CA VAL A 356 16.37 20.11 2.70
C VAL A 356 17.03 18.77 2.38
N VAL A 357 18.13 18.45 3.08
CA VAL A 357 18.92 17.23 2.89
C VAL A 357 18.39 16.09 3.75
N ASP A 358 17.99 16.37 5.00
CA ASP A 358 17.47 15.39 5.93
C ASP A 358 15.98 15.12 5.69
N LEU A 359 15.68 14.16 4.84
CA LEU A 359 14.31 13.72 4.57
C LEU A 359 13.64 13.15 5.82
N GLY A 360 14.43 12.58 6.73
CA GLY A 360 13.95 12.06 8.01
C GLY A 360 13.34 13.14 8.89
N ALA A 361 13.77 14.39 8.76
CA ALA A 361 13.19 15.51 9.52
C ALA A 361 11.71 15.76 9.21
N GLN A 362 11.22 15.31 8.05
CA GLN A 362 9.82 15.44 7.66
C GLN A 362 8.90 14.40 8.32
N THR A 363 9.44 13.40 9.04
CA THR A 363 8.66 12.30 9.60
C THR A 363 8.91 12.13 11.10
N LEU A 364 7.88 11.67 11.83
CA LEU A 364 7.95 11.36 13.27
C LEU A 364 8.36 9.92 13.57
N ASN A 365 8.40 9.05 12.55
CA ASN A 365 8.72 7.62 12.69
C ASN A 365 9.57 7.13 11.51
N GLY A 366 10.14 5.95 11.68
CA GLY A 366 10.74 5.16 10.63
C GLY A 366 9.73 4.29 9.88
N LEU A 367 10.20 3.51 8.93
CA LEU A 367 9.40 2.53 8.19
C LEU A 367 9.45 1.16 8.87
N SER A 368 8.29 0.57 9.13
CA SER A 368 8.22 -0.80 9.64
C SER A 368 8.63 -1.81 8.55
N VAL A 369 9.22 -2.93 8.96
CA VAL A 369 9.56 -4.04 8.05
C VAL A 369 8.33 -4.50 7.25
N ARG A 370 7.15 -4.46 7.86
CA ARG A 370 5.89 -4.80 7.20
C ARG A 370 5.56 -3.82 6.07
N ALA A 371 5.76 -2.51 6.29
CA ALA A 371 5.57 -1.50 5.25
C ALA A 371 6.48 -1.76 4.04
N LEU A 372 7.74 -2.15 4.29
CA LEU A 372 8.71 -2.49 3.24
C LEU A 372 8.32 -3.78 2.49
N GLN A 373 7.92 -4.82 3.21
CA GLN A 373 7.42 -6.06 2.61
C GLN A 373 6.21 -5.79 1.70
N THR A 374 5.28 -4.97 2.18
CA THR A 374 4.10 -4.57 1.40
C THR A 374 4.51 -3.78 0.15
N LEU A 375 5.40 -2.79 0.28
CA LEU A 375 5.85 -1.98 -0.85
C LEU A 375 6.50 -2.84 -1.94
N ILE A 376 7.36 -3.77 -1.56
CA ILE A 376 8.00 -4.72 -2.49
C ILE A 376 6.95 -5.61 -3.16
N LEU A 377 6.01 -6.16 -2.40
CA LEU A 377 4.99 -7.08 -2.93
C LEU A 377 4.05 -6.37 -3.91
N TYR A 378 3.60 -5.15 -3.59
CA TYR A 378 2.73 -4.38 -4.48
C TYR A 378 3.46 -3.84 -5.71
N ALA A 379 4.74 -3.49 -5.60
CA ALA A 379 5.56 -3.15 -6.77
C ALA A 379 5.71 -4.35 -7.72
N LYS A 380 5.93 -5.56 -7.18
CA LYS A 380 5.93 -6.80 -7.97
C LYS A 380 4.57 -7.09 -8.60
N ALA A 381 3.48 -6.89 -7.87
CA ALA A 381 2.13 -7.06 -8.39
C ALA A 381 1.81 -6.06 -9.51
N SER A 382 2.26 -4.81 -9.38
CA SER A 382 2.17 -3.78 -10.42
C SER A 382 2.93 -4.18 -11.68
N ALA A 383 4.19 -4.60 -11.55
CA ALA A 383 5.02 -5.06 -12.67
C ALA A 383 4.39 -6.26 -13.37
N TRP A 384 3.92 -7.25 -12.61
CA TRP A 384 3.25 -8.44 -13.14
C TRP A 384 1.95 -8.09 -13.86
N PHE A 385 1.10 -7.24 -13.25
CA PHE A 385 -0.12 -6.75 -13.89
C PHE A 385 0.14 -6.06 -15.23
N ARG A 386 1.24 -5.30 -15.34
CA ARG A 386 1.64 -4.64 -16.59
C ARG A 386 2.30 -5.58 -17.62
N GLY A 387 2.50 -6.86 -17.29
CA GLY A 387 3.21 -7.82 -18.12
C GLY A 387 4.72 -7.57 -18.19
N ALA A 388 5.30 -6.87 -17.21
CA ALA A 388 6.73 -6.61 -17.16
C ALA A 388 7.50 -7.82 -16.62
N SER A 389 8.69 -8.07 -17.18
CA SER A 389 9.55 -9.19 -16.77
C SER A 389 10.27 -8.97 -15.43
N SER A 390 10.34 -7.74 -14.96
CA SER A 390 10.95 -7.36 -13.67
C SER A 390 10.38 -6.04 -13.16
N VAL A 391 10.54 -5.78 -11.88
CA VAL A 391 10.17 -4.51 -11.25
C VAL A 391 11.08 -3.39 -11.75
N VAL A 392 10.49 -2.26 -12.12
CA VAL A 392 11.21 -1.00 -12.39
C VAL A 392 10.94 0.01 -11.29
N LEU A 393 11.74 1.08 -11.23
CA LEU A 393 11.61 2.09 -10.18
C LEU A 393 10.23 2.76 -10.18
N ASP A 394 9.63 2.91 -11.36
CA ASP A 394 8.29 3.49 -11.50
C ASP A 394 7.20 2.60 -10.89
N ASP A 395 7.37 1.28 -10.86
CA ASP A 395 6.43 0.39 -10.14
C ASP A 395 6.44 0.69 -8.64
N VAL A 396 7.61 0.91 -8.08
CA VAL A 396 7.76 1.28 -6.66
C VAL A 396 7.16 2.67 -6.42
N ARG A 397 7.54 3.65 -7.23
CA ARG A 397 7.07 5.03 -7.15
C ARG A 397 5.54 5.11 -7.18
N ALA A 398 4.91 4.39 -8.09
CA ALA A 398 3.46 4.35 -8.23
C ALA A 398 2.74 3.75 -7.01
N MET A 399 3.39 2.85 -6.26
CA MET A 399 2.80 2.21 -5.07
C MET A 399 3.05 2.99 -3.77
N VAL A 400 4.09 3.82 -3.71
CA VAL A 400 4.48 4.61 -2.52
C VAL A 400 3.30 5.36 -1.89
N PRO A 401 2.50 6.17 -2.61
CA PRO A 401 1.44 6.98 -2.01
C PRO A 401 0.31 6.16 -1.39
N PHE A 402 0.12 4.92 -1.82
CA PHE A 402 -0.95 4.04 -1.34
C PHE A 402 -0.48 3.12 -0.20
N VAL A 403 0.75 2.64 -0.28
CA VAL A 403 1.34 1.74 0.72
C VAL A 403 1.79 2.50 1.96
N LEU A 404 2.41 3.67 1.79
CA LEU A 404 3.00 4.41 2.92
C LEU A 404 2.02 5.39 3.58
N ARG A 405 0.85 5.60 3.00
CA ARG A 405 -0.19 6.46 3.58
C ARG A 405 -0.59 6.00 4.98
N GLY A 406 -0.37 6.87 5.97
CA GLY A 406 -0.64 6.59 7.38
C GLY A 406 0.36 5.66 8.07
N LYS A 407 1.41 5.19 7.37
CA LYS A 407 2.53 4.43 7.93
C LYS A 407 3.75 5.32 8.19
N LEU A 408 4.04 6.27 7.30
CA LEU A 408 4.89 7.40 7.62
C LEU A 408 4.03 8.53 8.21
N LEU A 409 4.39 8.98 9.41
CA LEU A 409 3.71 10.05 10.12
C LEU A 409 4.47 11.36 9.86
N PRO A 410 3.81 12.38 9.28
CA PRO A 410 4.45 13.66 9.03
C PRO A 410 4.82 14.37 10.32
N ASN A 411 5.93 15.11 10.31
CA ASN A 411 6.32 16.00 11.40
C ASN A 411 5.71 17.39 11.17
N PRO A 412 4.64 17.78 11.89
CA PRO A 412 3.95 19.03 11.64
C PRO A 412 4.79 20.28 11.98
N GLN A 413 5.89 20.13 12.72
CA GLN A 413 6.83 21.22 13.03
C GLN A 413 7.87 21.46 11.92
N HIS A 414 7.90 20.62 10.89
CA HIS A 414 8.81 20.80 9.76
C HIS A 414 8.39 22.03 8.93
N PRO A 415 9.31 22.94 8.52
CA PRO A 415 8.98 24.18 7.80
C PRO A 415 8.19 23.99 6.50
N ARG A 416 8.31 22.82 5.86
CA ARG A 416 7.50 22.47 4.69
C ARG A 416 5.98 22.56 4.98
N PHE A 417 5.58 22.28 6.20
CA PHE A 417 4.17 22.21 6.63
C PHE A 417 3.71 23.45 7.40
N GLU A 418 4.64 24.35 7.82
CA GLU A 418 4.31 25.56 8.61
C GLU A 418 3.31 26.52 7.93
N ALA A 419 3.28 26.53 6.59
CA ALA A 419 2.36 27.39 5.83
C ALA A 419 0.89 26.94 5.85
N GLY A 420 0.51 26.05 6.79
CA GLY A 420 -0.87 25.64 7.07
C GLY A 420 -1.24 24.25 6.60
N ASP A 421 -0.30 23.29 6.64
CA ASP A 421 -0.52 21.85 6.39
C ASP A 421 -1.36 21.51 5.14
N LYS A 422 -1.45 22.45 4.19
CA LYS A 422 -2.36 22.29 3.04
C LYS A 422 -2.08 21.02 2.24
N GLU A 423 -0.80 20.72 2.04
CA GLU A 423 -0.38 19.53 1.31
C GLU A 423 -0.77 18.25 2.06
N LEU A 424 -0.50 18.17 3.36
CA LEU A 424 -0.87 17.01 4.18
C LEU A 424 -2.38 16.84 4.32
N ALA A 425 -3.11 17.96 4.45
CA ALA A 425 -4.56 17.94 4.62
C ALA A 425 -5.30 17.61 3.31
N HIS A 426 -4.77 18.06 2.17
CA HIS A 426 -5.46 17.97 0.90
C HIS A 426 -4.82 16.99 -0.09
N ASP A 427 -3.52 16.75 0.00
CA ASP A 427 -2.79 15.87 -0.91
C ASP A 427 -1.60 15.15 -0.24
N PRO A 428 -1.85 14.25 0.72
CA PRO A 428 -0.77 13.49 1.36
C PRO A 428 -0.07 12.53 0.38
N ALA A 429 -0.69 12.22 -0.76
CA ALA A 429 -0.10 11.35 -1.77
C ALA A 429 1.06 12.06 -2.49
N SER A 430 0.88 13.33 -2.88
CA SER A 430 1.94 14.12 -3.51
C SER A 430 3.14 14.30 -2.59
N TRP A 431 2.92 14.52 -1.28
CA TRP A 431 4.03 14.59 -0.33
C TRP A 431 4.86 13.29 -0.30
N LEU A 432 4.22 12.12 -0.27
CA LEU A 432 4.92 10.83 -0.26
C LEU A 432 5.69 10.58 -1.55
N VAL A 433 5.13 10.96 -2.69
CA VAL A 433 5.80 10.88 -4.00
C VAL A 433 7.01 11.81 -4.04
N ASP A 434 6.87 13.05 -3.60
CA ASP A 434 7.97 14.03 -3.54
C ASP A 434 9.10 13.56 -2.61
N LEU A 435 8.74 12.93 -1.49
CA LEU A 435 9.72 12.35 -0.57
C LEU A 435 10.55 11.27 -1.28
N PHE A 436 9.88 10.39 -2.01
CA PHE A 436 10.53 9.34 -2.80
C PHE A 436 11.38 9.93 -3.93
N ASP A 437 10.83 10.84 -4.72
CA ASP A 437 11.53 11.47 -5.85
C ASP A 437 12.76 12.25 -5.38
N THR A 438 12.66 12.93 -4.23
CA THR A 438 13.79 13.66 -3.64
C THR A 438 14.88 12.70 -3.16
N ALA A 439 14.52 11.59 -2.53
CA ALA A 439 15.48 10.56 -2.17
C ALA A 439 16.21 9.99 -3.39
N MET A 440 15.49 9.75 -4.49
CA MET A 440 16.11 9.27 -5.73
C MET A 440 17.07 10.29 -6.35
N LYS A 441 16.72 11.57 -6.32
CA LYS A 441 17.63 12.65 -6.75
C LYS A 441 18.88 12.72 -5.89
N GLN A 442 18.75 12.58 -4.57
CA GLN A 442 19.88 12.55 -3.64
C GLN A 442 20.77 11.33 -3.89
N PHE A 443 20.18 10.14 -4.10
CA PHE A 443 20.92 8.93 -4.41
C PHE A 443 21.83 9.10 -5.64
N VAL A 444 21.32 9.70 -6.70
CA VAL A 444 22.09 10.00 -7.91
C VAL A 444 23.15 11.07 -7.65
N ALA A 445 22.80 12.14 -6.94
CA ALA A 445 23.73 13.25 -6.64
C ALA A 445 24.91 12.80 -5.77
N LEU A 446 24.71 11.81 -4.90
CA LEU A 446 25.76 11.20 -4.07
C LEU A 446 26.61 10.16 -4.82
N GLY A 447 26.29 9.87 -6.09
CA GLY A 447 27.03 8.91 -6.91
C GLY A 447 26.93 7.45 -6.43
N LEU A 448 25.88 7.10 -5.68
CA LEU A 448 25.68 5.78 -5.10
C LEU A 448 25.38 4.69 -6.14
N ASP A 449 25.10 5.09 -7.39
CA ASP A 449 25.05 4.16 -8.52
C ASP A 449 26.42 3.57 -8.86
N ALA A 450 27.50 4.33 -8.62
CA ALA A 450 28.86 3.98 -9.07
C ALA A 450 29.62 3.12 -8.04
N ALA A 451 29.44 3.36 -6.73
CA ALA A 451 30.16 2.65 -5.67
C ALA A 451 29.31 2.50 -4.40
N ASP A 452 29.40 1.35 -3.78
CA ASP A 452 28.80 1.04 -2.49
C ASP A 452 29.76 0.24 -1.62
N PRO A 453 30.76 0.90 -0.99
CA PRO A 453 31.80 0.21 -0.22
C PRO A 453 31.24 -0.63 0.94
N VAL A 454 30.15 -0.18 1.57
CA VAL A 454 29.52 -0.94 2.67
C VAL A 454 28.76 -2.15 2.13
N GLY A 455 28.03 -2.00 1.02
CA GLY A 455 27.37 -3.09 0.32
C GLY A 455 28.36 -4.17 -0.15
N ASP A 456 29.53 -3.78 -0.65
CA ASP A 456 30.58 -4.69 -1.06
C ASP A 456 31.11 -5.51 0.13
N LEU A 457 31.33 -4.87 1.28
CA LEU A 457 31.76 -5.54 2.52
C LEU A 457 30.67 -6.49 3.07
N LEU A 458 29.40 -6.12 2.96
CA LEU A 458 28.28 -7.01 3.32
C LEU A 458 28.21 -8.22 2.38
N ALA A 459 28.40 -8.03 1.08
CA ALA A 459 28.44 -9.11 0.11
C ALA A 459 29.60 -10.08 0.36
N GLU A 460 30.78 -9.55 0.73
CA GLU A 460 31.94 -10.38 1.12
C GLU A 460 31.64 -11.25 2.34
N LEU A 461 30.92 -10.74 3.36
CA LEU A 461 30.48 -11.53 4.50
C LEU A 461 29.43 -12.58 4.10
N GLY A 462 28.56 -12.26 3.13
CA GLY A 462 27.57 -13.18 2.59
C GLY A 462 28.17 -14.45 1.97
N GLY A 463 29.43 -14.40 1.53
CA GLY A 463 30.20 -15.56 1.08
C GLY A 463 30.64 -16.49 2.21
N GLY A 464 30.37 -16.15 3.49
CA GLY A 464 30.75 -16.93 4.67
C GLY A 464 32.11 -16.55 5.26
N LEU A 465 32.38 -17.07 6.44
CA LEU A 465 33.66 -16.88 7.16
C LEU A 465 34.56 -18.10 7.05
N ASP A 466 34.00 -19.25 6.74
CA ASP A 466 34.70 -20.54 6.75
C ASP A 466 35.87 -20.55 5.76
N GLY A 467 37.04 -20.95 6.25
CA GLY A 467 38.26 -21.05 5.45
C GLY A 467 39.00 -19.73 5.22
N LEU A 468 38.55 -18.61 5.80
CA LEU A 468 39.30 -17.36 5.77
C LEU A 468 40.53 -17.47 6.70
N ASP A 469 41.70 -17.04 6.19
CA ASP A 469 42.92 -16.94 7.01
C ASP A 469 42.95 -15.63 7.83
N ARG A 470 43.84 -15.59 8.83
CA ARG A 470 44.02 -14.44 9.72
C ARG A 470 44.35 -13.16 8.98
N LEU A 471 45.18 -13.27 7.92
CA LEU A 471 45.60 -12.11 7.15
C LEU A 471 44.41 -11.45 6.41
N THR A 472 43.62 -12.27 5.74
CA THR A 472 42.41 -11.83 5.03
C THR A 472 41.40 -11.18 5.99
N VAL A 473 41.16 -11.79 7.16
CA VAL A 473 40.26 -11.22 8.18
C VAL A 473 40.78 -9.89 8.69
N SER A 474 42.07 -9.76 8.98
CA SER A 474 42.68 -8.51 9.44
C SER A 474 42.59 -7.39 8.37
N GLN A 475 42.78 -7.73 7.10
CA GLN A 475 42.62 -6.78 5.99
C GLN A 475 41.18 -6.28 5.89
N ARG A 476 40.17 -7.16 6.05
CA ARG A 476 38.76 -6.77 6.05
C ARG A 476 38.43 -5.88 7.24
N LEU A 477 38.93 -6.18 8.44
CA LEU A 477 38.77 -5.32 9.62
C LEU A 477 39.33 -3.91 9.38
N THR A 478 40.53 -3.80 8.81
CA THR A 478 41.14 -2.52 8.47
C THR A 478 40.30 -1.71 7.45
N ARG A 479 39.74 -2.39 6.46
CA ARG A 479 38.83 -1.73 5.49
C ARG A 479 37.55 -1.21 6.19
N ILE A 480 36.94 -2.03 7.05
CA ILE A 480 35.76 -1.65 7.83
C ILE A 480 36.07 -0.44 8.71
N GLU A 481 37.18 -0.45 9.45
CA GLU A 481 37.61 0.67 10.31
C GLU A 481 37.88 1.94 9.50
N SER A 482 38.43 1.81 8.30
CA SER A 482 38.64 2.93 7.37
C SER A 482 37.31 3.56 6.95
N GLU A 483 36.30 2.75 6.62
CA GLU A 483 34.97 3.26 6.23
C GLU A 483 34.24 3.91 7.41
N VAL A 484 34.31 3.32 8.61
CA VAL A 484 33.80 3.97 9.84
C VAL A 484 34.50 5.33 10.05
N GLY A 485 35.83 5.37 9.88
CA GLY A 485 36.60 6.61 10.01
C GLY A 485 36.24 7.65 8.94
N ARG A 486 35.85 7.23 7.74
CA ARG A 486 35.40 8.12 6.68
C ARG A 486 34.04 8.77 7.03
N ILE A 487 33.04 7.95 7.39
CA ILE A 487 31.70 8.40 7.72
C ILE A 487 31.69 9.25 8.99
N SER A 488 32.44 8.84 10.03
CA SER A 488 32.49 9.54 11.33
C SER A 488 33.11 10.96 11.28
N LYS A 489 33.83 11.29 10.20
CA LYS A 489 34.39 12.63 10.00
C LYS A 489 33.42 13.63 9.37
N VAL A 490 32.26 13.17 8.90
CA VAL A 490 31.21 14.03 8.37
C VAL A 490 30.61 14.83 9.53
N GLY A 491 30.41 16.14 9.34
CA GLY A 491 29.96 17.03 10.42
C GLY A 491 28.55 16.71 10.92
N LYS A 492 27.66 16.28 10.04
CA LYS A 492 26.31 15.78 10.35
C LYS A 492 26.10 14.46 9.63
N ILE A 493 25.42 13.53 10.30
CA ILE A 493 25.09 12.20 9.82
C ILE A 493 23.61 12.16 9.53
N TYR A 494 23.24 11.72 8.33
CA TYR A 494 21.84 11.66 7.88
C TYR A 494 21.49 10.26 7.37
N GLY A 495 20.21 9.89 7.52
CA GLY A 495 19.58 8.76 6.85
C GLY A 495 20.48 7.53 6.75
N ARG A 496 20.87 7.16 5.56
CA ARG A 496 21.68 5.98 5.26
C ARG A 496 23.01 5.91 6.02
N ASP A 497 23.67 7.04 6.30
CA ASP A 497 24.95 7.00 7.02
C ASP A 497 24.83 6.30 8.40
N TYR A 498 23.63 6.41 9.03
CA TYR A 498 23.36 5.68 10.27
C TYR A 498 23.29 4.16 10.04
N ASP A 499 22.57 3.73 9.00
CA ASP A 499 22.46 2.32 8.66
C ASP A 499 23.82 1.74 8.27
N ASP A 500 24.62 2.48 7.49
CA ASP A 500 25.97 2.12 7.12
C ASP A 500 26.88 1.95 8.36
N LEU A 501 26.81 2.85 9.34
CA LEU A 501 27.59 2.73 10.57
C LEU A 501 27.16 1.54 11.43
N VAL A 502 25.87 1.24 11.49
CA VAL A 502 25.34 0.04 12.19
C VAL A 502 25.81 -1.22 11.47
N ALA A 503 25.72 -1.26 10.14
CA ALA A 503 26.18 -2.36 9.32
C ALA A 503 27.71 -2.60 9.46
N LEU A 504 28.50 -1.54 9.41
CA LEU A 504 29.95 -1.60 9.61
C LEU A 504 30.32 -2.13 11.00
N LYS A 505 29.62 -1.68 12.05
CA LYS A 505 29.79 -2.21 13.40
C LYS A 505 29.46 -3.70 13.46
N TYR A 506 28.37 -4.13 12.85
CA TYR A 506 27.99 -5.53 12.74
C TYR A 506 29.09 -6.35 12.03
N LEU A 507 29.56 -5.88 10.88
CA LEU A 507 30.65 -6.52 10.12
C LEU A 507 31.93 -6.64 10.96
N HIS A 508 32.34 -5.55 11.62
CA HIS A 508 33.49 -5.53 12.49
C HIS A 508 33.40 -6.60 13.58
N GLN A 509 32.26 -6.69 14.28
CA GLN A 509 32.08 -7.68 15.33
C GLN A 509 32.07 -9.12 14.79
N ARG A 510 31.49 -9.36 13.62
CA ARG A 510 31.51 -10.69 13.00
C ARG A 510 32.94 -11.15 12.68
N TYR A 511 33.74 -10.29 12.05
CA TYR A 511 35.12 -10.59 11.72
C TYR A 511 36.04 -10.64 12.96
N SER A 512 35.86 -9.75 13.94
CA SER A 512 36.63 -9.76 15.19
C SER A 512 36.39 -11.04 15.99
N ASN A 513 35.13 -11.47 16.13
CA ASN A 513 34.79 -12.71 16.81
C ASN A 513 35.40 -13.93 16.09
N TYR A 514 35.39 -13.94 14.76
CA TYR A 514 36.01 -15.02 13.98
C TYR A 514 37.53 -15.01 14.10
N LEU A 515 38.19 -13.84 14.07
CA LEU A 515 39.63 -13.70 14.29
C LEU A 515 40.04 -14.25 15.66
N HIS A 516 39.29 -13.87 16.70
CA HIS A 516 39.54 -14.34 18.07
C HIS A 516 39.40 -15.88 18.18
N TRP A 517 38.40 -16.45 17.48
CA TRP A 517 38.25 -17.90 17.41
C TRP A 517 39.47 -18.59 16.74
N LEU A 518 39.96 -18.02 15.61
CA LEU A 518 41.16 -18.49 14.93
C LEU A 518 42.43 -18.41 15.80
N GLU A 519 42.49 -17.48 16.78
CA GLU A 519 43.62 -17.32 17.71
C GLU A 519 43.56 -18.30 18.88
N GLY A 520 42.36 -18.74 19.24
CA GLY A 520 42.14 -19.71 20.32
C GLY A 520 42.10 -21.16 19.89
N SER A 521 42.08 -21.42 18.57
CA SER A 521 42.17 -22.76 17.97
C SER A 521 43.59 -23.07 17.54
#